data_b919661a811daa9d8903c6dff7b56e3b
#
_entry.id   b919661a811daa9d8903c6dff7b56e3b
#
_cell.length_a   1.000
_cell.length_b   1.000
_cell.length_c   1.000
_cell.angle_alpha   90.00
_cell.angle_beta   90.00
_cell.angle_gamma   90.00
#
_symmetry.space_group_name_H-M   'P 1'
#
loop_
_entity.id
_entity.type
_entity.pdbx_description
1 polymer ?
#
loop_
_entity_poly.entity_id
_entity_poly.type
_entity_poly.pdbx_seq_one_letter_code
_entity_poly.pdbx_strand_id
1 'polypeptide(L)'
;MRILAIDFNSLFARNWHASGGAERGEAYQRTVQWVQTARDGYDRVALCCDSGQKSFRGSLWPEYKANRPPVDEMYREALRRTLERLRSDACSVFVAPHLPDFGGHAEGDDVIGALCAWATKAGHEVVIASGDKDVLQLARAEDEAQPAIVCLSLNTGKVLTAEDVAKTYNAAPHLLPELFALCGDTSDNYKPIPGVGDKKAAELLKAAGGSAVALTEPEVLAKIREVVGDALAKKIREIPDLRDRLIRAKRVATILDTLPQLDFAALEAEPVYETPPENEAAQEAPPVALQRAVERSQALTTPQAPSAPQSAAMLPYWAQPTYLGALWDVAKAFTAARCFPNVGAPEQVMVVGMMAQEDGIGLATAMQHAYFVHGRLSWSATYLLMRARQSGEVEKFQVTKIDDKTCVIEVKRKGHPARSVTWEWAEAERAGLTKPSRSGEPSNWTKWPKEMNLARCIARALRQEFRDFIGGRYIPEEMSEELPEDQILASARETRAALRA
;
A
#
# COMPACT_ATOMS: atom_id res chain seq x y z
N MET A 1 22.62 4.17 17.23
CA MET A 1 21.19 3.74 17.27
C MET A 1 20.70 3.51 15.85
N ARG A 2 19.66 2.69 15.72
CA ARG A 2 18.92 2.50 14.48
C ARG A 2 17.54 3.15 14.58
N ILE A 3 17.27 4.17 13.78
CA ILE A 3 16.08 5.01 13.87
C ILE A 3 15.14 4.70 12.71
N LEU A 4 13.84 4.48 13.01
CA LEU A 4 12.79 4.41 12.02
C LEU A 4 12.13 5.79 11.88
N ALA A 5 12.38 6.49 10.78
CA ALA A 5 11.74 7.75 10.43
C ALA A 5 10.51 7.46 9.56
N ILE A 6 9.32 7.74 10.08
CA ILE A 6 8.06 7.45 9.40
C ILE A 6 7.47 8.74 8.85
N ASP A 7 7.24 8.77 7.54
CA ASP A 7 6.34 9.72 6.90
C ASP A 7 4.91 9.39 7.36
N PHE A 8 4.51 10.05 8.43
CA PHE A 8 3.26 9.70 9.11
C PHE A 8 2.04 10.03 8.25
N ASN A 9 2.07 11.14 7.52
CA ASN A 9 0.97 11.54 6.66
C ASN A 9 0.76 10.54 5.51
N SER A 10 1.84 10.06 4.91
CA SER A 10 1.79 9.03 3.86
C SER A 10 1.28 7.69 4.39
N LEU A 11 1.79 7.24 5.56
CA LEU A 11 1.34 6.00 6.20
C LEU A 11 -0.14 6.06 6.55
N PHE A 12 -0.58 7.17 7.20
CA PHE A 12 -1.98 7.32 7.60
C PHE A 12 -2.90 7.43 6.38
N ALA A 13 -2.55 8.25 5.38
CA ALA A 13 -3.32 8.40 4.15
C ALA A 13 -3.52 7.06 3.43
N ARG A 14 -2.45 6.26 3.31
CA ARG A 14 -2.52 4.91 2.75
C ARG A 14 -3.54 4.03 3.50
N ASN A 15 -3.49 4.03 4.83
CA ASN A 15 -4.40 3.22 5.65
C ASN A 15 -5.84 3.76 5.60
N TRP A 16 -6.00 5.08 5.53
CA TRP A 16 -7.30 5.74 5.37
C TRP A 16 -7.97 5.36 4.05
N HIS A 17 -7.24 5.45 2.94
CA HIS A 17 -7.77 5.07 1.64
C HIS A 17 -8.01 3.57 1.51
N ALA A 18 -7.16 2.75 2.12
CA ALA A 18 -7.33 1.29 2.15
C ALA A 18 -8.56 0.84 2.95
N SER A 19 -9.01 1.65 3.93
CA SER A 19 -10.23 1.38 4.71
C SER A 19 -11.51 1.98 4.08
N GLY A 20 -11.43 2.49 2.86
CA GLY A 20 -12.58 3.08 2.15
C GLY A 20 -13.04 4.43 2.70
N GLY A 21 -12.28 5.07 3.59
CA GLY A 21 -12.57 6.40 4.15
C GLY A 21 -13.79 6.48 5.09
N ALA A 22 -14.56 5.40 5.21
CA ALA A 22 -15.85 5.41 5.90
C ALA A 22 -15.82 4.80 7.31
N GLU A 23 -14.93 3.86 7.59
CA GLU A 23 -14.81 3.20 8.89
C GLU A 23 -13.64 3.77 9.70
N ARG A 24 -13.94 4.78 10.47
CA ARG A 24 -13.05 5.66 11.25
C ARG A 24 -12.08 4.93 12.19
N GLY A 25 -12.44 3.74 12.67
CA GLY A 25 -11.62 2.94 13.58
C GLY A 25 -10.53 2.15 12.86
N GLU A 26 -10.74 1.76 11.63
CA GLU A 26 -9.85 0.83 10.93
C GLU A 26 -8.52 1.49 10.51
N ALA A 27 -8.56 2.71 9.96
CA ALA A 27 -7.34 3.44 9.61
C ALA A 27 -6.47 3.73 10.85
N TYR A 28 -7.11 4.11 11.95
CA TYR A 28 -6.46 4.28 13.25
C TYR A 28 -5.79 2.97 13.71
N GLN A 29 -6.55 1.87 13.77
CA GLN A 29 -6.04 0.57 14.24
C GLN A 29 -4.92 0.05 13.35
N ARG A 30 -5.07 0.11 12.04
CA ARG A 30 -4.05 -0.32 11.07
C ARG A 30 -2.76 0.47 11.21
N THR A 31 -2.86 1.80 11.41
CA THR A 31 -1.69 2.66 11.54
C THR A 31 -0.96 2.38 12.85
N VAL A 32 -1.69 2.31 13.97
CA VAL A 32 -1.12 1.99 15.29
C VAL A 32 -0.46 0.61 15.26
N GLN A 33 -1.15 -0.40 14.75
CA GLN A 33 -0.63 -1.77 14.66
C GLN A 33 0.62 -1.84 13.77
N TRP A 34 0.63 -1.13 12.63
CA TRP A 34 1.78 -1.09 11.75
C TRP A 34 3.01 -0.50 12.46
N VAL A 35 2.84 0.65 13.14
CA VAL A 35 3.93 1.30 13.88
C VAL A 35 4.43 0.42 15.01
N GLN A 36 3.53 -0.19 15.80
CA GLN A 36 3.88 -1.09 16.89
C GLN A 36 4.66 -2.31 16.39
N THR A 37 4.24 -2.92 15.29
CA THR A 37 4.95 -4.07 14.70
C THR A 37 6.31 -3.67 14.13
N ALA A 38 6.38 -2.53 13.44
CA ALA A 38 7.63 -2.05 12.85
C ALA A 38 8.68 -1.66 13.93
N ARG A 39 8.21 -1.14 15.07
CA ARG A 39 9.06 -0.66 16.16
C ARG A 39 10.05 -1.71 16.70
N ASP A 40 9.65 -2.98 16.72
CA ASP A 40 10.45 -4.07 17.36
C ASP A 40 11.82 -4.28 16.69
N GLY A 41 12.07 -3.70 15.52
CA GLY A 41 13.36 -3.77 14.81
C GLY A 41 14.24 -2.52 14.95
N TYR A 42 13.84 -1.53 15.77
CA TYR A 42 14.51 -0.22 15.85
C TYR A 42 14.65 0.26 17.28
N ASP A 43 15.73 1.00 17.55
CA ASP A 43 15.96 1.59 18.87
C ASP A 43 15.00 2.76 19.12
N ARG A 44 14.64 3.50 18.07
CA ARG A 44 13.76 4.68 18.17
C ARG A 44 12.84 4.77 16.94
N VAL A 45 11.65 5.32 17.18
CA VAL A 45 10.66 5.63 16.13
C VAL A 45 10.34 7.11 16.15
N ALA A 46 10.56 7.76 15.03
CA ALA A 46 10.23 9.17 14.79
C ALA A 46 9.09 9.30 13.78
N LEU A 47 7.97 9.89 14.20
CA LEU A 47 6.85 10.23 13.34
C LEU A 47 7.06 11.63 12.80
N CYS A 48 7.31 11.75 11.50
CA CYS A 48 7.50 13.01 10.80
C CYS A 48 6.19 13.43 10.15
N CYS A 49 5.68 14.59 10.54
CA CYS A 49 4.32 15.01 10.25
C CYS A 49 4.25 16.36 9.54
N ASP A 50 3.32 16.49 8.59
CA ASP A 50 2.91 17.79 8.07
C ASP A 50 2.22 18.62 9.16
N SER A 51 2.35 19.96 9.05
CA SER A 51 1.64 20.89 9.95
C SER A 51 0.14 21.05 9.60
N GLY A 52 -0.29 20.57 8.42
CA GLY A 52 -1.62 20.86 7.86
C GLY A 52 -1.79 22.28 7.35
N GLN A 53 -0.74 23.08 7.34
CA GLN A 53 -0.70 24.46 6.84
C GLN A 53 -0.14 24.51 5.42
N LYS A 54 -0.19 25.70 4.79
CA LYS A 54 0.35 25.89 3.44
C LYS A 54 1.87 25.68 3.42
N SER A 55 2.32 24.82 2.53
CA SER A 55 3.74 24.60 2.28
C SER A 55 4.40 25.84 1.65
N PHE A 56 5.67 26.09 2.00
CA PHE A 56 6.48 27.10 1.37
C PHE A 56 6.68 26.84 -0.14
N ARG A 57 6.56 25.57 -0.57
CA ARG A 57 6.67 25.20 -1.99
C ARG A 57 5.59 25.85 -2.85
N GLY A 58 4.41 26.13 -2.27
CA GLY A 58 3.35 26.87 -2.96
C GLY A 58 3.71 28.32 -3.27
N SER A 59 4.65 28.96 -2.54
CA SER A 59 5.17 30.28 -2.88
C SER A 59 6.16 30.25 -4.05
N LEU A 60 6.86 29.13 -4.23
CA LEU A 60 7.81 28.90 -5.32
C LEU A 60 7.12 28.47 -6.61
N TRP A 61 6.05 27.67 -6.47
CA TRP A 61 5.26 27.11 -7.57
C TRP A 61 3.77 27.18 -7.22
N PRO A 62 3.01 28.16 -7.71
CA PRO A 62 1.62 28.40 -7.31
C PRO A 62 0.67 27.21 -7.53
N GLU A 63 0.95 26.39 -8.54
CA GLU A 63 0.16 25.18 -8.86
C GLU A 63 0.54 23.97 -8.00
N TYR A 64 1.56 24.07 -7.14
CA TYR A 64 2.02 22.98 -6.28
C TYR A 64 0.89 22.44 -5.41
N LYS A 65 0.58 21.16 -5.57
CA LYS A 65 -0.52 20.43 -4.87
C LYS A 65 -1.92 21.05 -5.04
N ALA A 66 -2.12 22.00 -5.97
CA ALA A 66 -3.40 22.71 -6.18
C ALA A 66 -4.52 21.77 -6.69
N ASN A 67 -4.16 20.62 -7.25
CA ASN A 67 -5.10 19.59 -7.71
C ASN A 67 -5.58 18.65 -6.62
N ARG A 68 -5.04 18.74 -5.39
CA ARG A 68 -5.46 17.90 -4.26
C ARG A 68 -6.80 18.37 -3.71
N PRO A 69 -7.77 17.46 -3.48
CA PRO A 69 -9.02 17.83 -2.85
C PRO A 69 -8.80 18.33 -1.41
N PRO A 70 -9.69 19.18 -0.89
CA PRO A 70 -9.64 19.57 0.51
C PRO A 70 -9.69 18.35 1.42
N VAL A 71 -8.91 18.37 2.48
CA VAL A 71 -8.87 17.30 3.48
C VAL A 71 -10.14 17.34 4.32
N ASP A 72 -10.84 16.22 4.42
CA ASP A 72 -12.04 16.05 5.23
C ASP A 72 -11.74 16.24 6.74
N GLU A 73 -12.67 16.84 7.48
CA GLU A 73 -12.56 17.05 8.93
C GLU A 73 -12.43 15.71 9.68
N MET A 74 -13.13 14.69 9.23
CA MET A 74 -13.04 13.35 9.81
C MET A 74 -11.64 12.73 9.66
N TYR A 75 -11.00 12.97 8.51
CA TYR A 75 -9.62 12.56 8.28
C TYR A 75 -8.67 13.25 9.27
N ARG A 76 -8.82 14.57 9.45
CA ARG A 76 -7.98 15.36 10.37
C ARG A 76 -8.13 14.88 11.80
N GLU A 77 -9.35 14.64 12.25
CA GLU A 77 -9.63 14.16 13.60
C GLU A 77 -9.05 12.74 13.81
N ALA A 78 -9.23 11.84 12.87
CA ALA A 78 -8.68 10.49 12.95
C ALA A 78 -7.14 10.50 12.94
N LEU A 79 -6.52 11.36 12.12
CA LEU A 79 -5.08 11.59 12.10
C LEU A 79 -4.56 12.06 13.46
N ARG A 80 -5.21 13.10 14.03
CA ARG A 80 -4.86 13.67 15.33
C ARG A 80 -4.92 12.62 16.44
N ARG A 81 -6.02 11.87 16.53
CA ARG A 81 -6.19 10.78 17.53
C ARG A 81 -5.14 9.69 17.38
N THR A 82 -4.77 9.36 16.15
CA THR A 82 -3.72 8.36 15.90
C THR A 82 -2.36 8.85 16.39
N LEU A 83 -2.04 10.13 16.16
CA LEU A 83 -0.80 10.74 16.67
C LEU A 83 -0.76 10.79 18.19
N GLU A 84 -1.87 11.16 18.84
CA GLU A 84 -1.97 11.19 20.31
C GLU A 84 -1.73 9.80 20.91
N ARG A 85 -2.33 8.77 20.30
CA ARG A 85 -2.12 7.38 20.71
C ARG A 85 -0.64 6.98 20.59
N LEU A 86 -0.01 7.24 19.44
CA LEU A 86 1.37 6.83 19.20
C LEU A 86 2.38 7.61 20.08
N ARG A 87 2.05 8.83 20.49
CA ARG A 87 2.85 9.56 21.50
C ARG A 87 2.87 8.83 22.84
N SER A 88 1.70 8.34 23.29
CA SER A 88 1.63 7.55 24.53
C SER A 88 2.35 6.21 24.43
N ASP A 89 2.55 5.69 23.21
CA ASP A 89 3.32 4.48 22.93
C ASP A 89 4.84 4.76 22.78
N ALA A 90 5.33 5.87 23.29
CA ALA A 90 6.74 6.30 23.28
C ALA A 90 7.33 6.53 21.87
N CYS A 91 6.50 6.89 20.88
CA CYS A 91 6.97 7.39 19.60
C CYS A 91 7.24 8.90 19.69
N SER A 92 8.40 9.32 19.19
CA SER A 92 8.71 10.76 19.09
C SER A 92 7.98 11.37 17.90
N VAL A 93 7.31 12.50 18.10
CA VAL A 93 6.53 13.16 17.05
C VAL A 93 7.14 14.51 16.73
N PHE A 94 7.51 14.70 15.46
CA PHE A 94 8.07 15.94 14.92
C PHE A 94 7.11 16.50 13.87
N VAL A 95 6.66 17.73 14.08
CA VAL A 95 5.73 18.42 13.17
C VAL A 95 6.47 19.49 12.39
N ALA A 96 6.25 19.54 11.10
CA ALA A 96 6.86 20.48 10.18
C ALA A 96 6.66 21.94 10.63
N PRO A 97 7.75 22.70 10.88
CA PRO A 97 7.67 24.05 11.43
C PRO A 97 7.32 25.09 10.36
N HIS A 98 6.91 26.28 10.83
CA HIS A 98 6.81 27.46 9.98
C HIS A 98 8.22 27.96 9.62
N LEU A 99 8.40 28.35 8.35
CA LEU A 99 9.64 28.87 7.79
C LEU A 99 9.42 30.35 7.40
N PRO A 100 9.72 31.32 8.29
CA PRO A 100 9.43 32.72 8.05
C PRO A 100 10.08 33.27 6.76
N ASP A 101 11.31 32.86 6.52
CA ASP A 101 12.10 33.31 5.35
C ASP A 101 11.57 32.78 4.01
N PHE A 102 10.75 31.74 4.04
CA PHE A 102 10.17 31.10 2.86
C PHE A 102 8.67 31.39 2.70
N GLY A 103 8.04 32.05 3.68
CA GLY A 103 6.64 32.42 3.64
C GLY A 103 5.65 31.26 3.69
N GLY A 104 5.99 30.16 4.40
CA GLY A 104 5.15 28.99 4.56
C GLY A 104 5.69 27.98 5.54
N HIS A 105 5.12 26.79 5.58
CA HIS A 105 5.57 25.70 6.45
C HIS A 105 6.46 24.72 5.67
N ALA A 106 7.39 24.08 6.37
CA ALA A 106 8.02 22.84 5.92
C ALA A 106 6.96 21.74 5.72
N GLU A 107 7.35 20.64 5.10
CA GLU A 107 6.53 19.42 4.96
C GLU A 107 7.13 18.27 5.78
N GLY A 108 6.41 17.18 5.94
CA GLY A 108 6.88 15.99 6.66
C GLY A 108 8.19 15.43 6.09
N ASP A 109 8.37 15.52 4.77
CA ASP A 109 9.60 15.10 4.10
C ASP A 109 10.81 15.96 4.51
N ASP A 110 10.61 17.26 4.74
CA ASP A 110 11.67 18.14 5.24
C ASP A 110 12.05 17.79 6.68
N VAL A 111 11.07 17.37 7.49
CA VAL A 111 11.34 16.84 8.85
C VAL A 111 12.18 15.56 8.75
N ILE A 112 11.87 14.67 7.82
CA ILE A 112 12.66 13.45 7.56
C ILE A 112 14.09 13.82 7.13
N GLY A 113 14.24 14.79 6.21
CA GLY A 113 15.54 15.23 5.73
C GLY A 113 16.42 15.80 6.84
N ALA A 114 15.87 16.69 7.68
CA ALA A 114 16.58 17.25 8.82
C ALA A 114 16.93 16.21 9.89
N LEU A 115 16.02 15.25 10.14
CA LEU A 115 16.29 14.11 11.03
C LEU A 115 17.42 13.24 10.48
N CYS A 116 17.42 12.91 9.20
CA CYS A 116 18.47 12.12 8.56
C CYS A 116 19.84 12.83 8.67
N ALA A 117 19.88 14.12 8.41
CA ALA A 117 21.11 14.91 8.52
C ALA A 117 21.67 14.96 9.95
N TRP A 118 20.80 15.15 10.95
CA TRP A 118 21.17 15.08 12.36
C TRP A 118 21.63 13.68 12.75
N ALA A 119 20.83 12.65 12.45
CA ALA A 119 21.07 11.27 12.88
C ALA A 119 22.40 10.74 12.34
N THR A 120 22.67 10.95 11.06
CA THR A 120 23.91 10.45 10.44
C THR A 120 25.14 11.19 10.94
N LYS A 121 25.04 12.50 11.25
CA LYS A 121 26.10 13.28 11.88
C LYS A 121 26.39 12.79 13.31
N ALA A 122 25.36 12.27 14.01
CA ALA A 122 25.49 11.67 15.33
C ALA A 122 25.89 10.17 15.29
N GLY A 123 26.11 9.60 14.09
CA GLY A 123 26.51 8.20 13.93
C GLY A 123 25.35 7.19 14.02
N HIS A 124 24.13 7.62 13.71
CA HIS A 124 22.92 6.78 13.78
C HIS A 124 22.48 6.32 12.39
N GLU A 125 22.09 5.05 12.26
CA GLU A 125 21.46 4.51 11.06
C GLU A 125 20.00 5.00 10.96
N VAL A 126 19.53 5.29 9.75
CA VAL A 126 18.15 5.69 9.50
C VAL A 126 17.49 4.80 8.46
N VAL A 127 16.30 4.32 8.80
CA VAL A 127 15.37 3.72 7.83
C VAL A 127 14.18 4.66 7.67
N ILE A 128 13.96 5.15 6.46
CA ILE A 128 12.84 6.02 6.12
C ILE A 128 11.69 5.14 5.66
N ALA A 129 10.53 5.23 6.31
CA ALA A 129 9.30 4.57 5.85
C ALA A 129 8.37 5.59 5.20
N SER A 130 8.29 5.62 3.88
CA SER A 130 7.41 6.52 3.12
C SER A 130 6.84 5.84 1.87
N GLY A 131 5.69 6.32 1.41
CA GLY A 131 5.11 6.02 0.10
C GLY A 131 5.54 7.00 -0.99
N ASP A 132 6.18 8.10 -0.61
CA ASP A 132 6.63 9.14 -1.54
C ASP A 132 8.00 8.79 -2.14
N LYS A 133 8.16 9.10 -3.43
CA LYS A 133 9.44 8.90 -4.14
C LYS A 133 10.46 9.99 -3.83
N ASP A 134 10.00 11.16 -3.38
CA ASP A 134 10.88 12.31 -3.18
C ASP A 134 11.87 12.06 -2.03
N VAL A 135 11.49 11.25 -1.02
CA VAL A 135 12.41 10.86 0.06
C VAL A 135 13.58 9.99 -0.41
N LEU A 136 13.51 9.41 -1.61
CA LEU A 136 14.59 8.59 -2.18
C LEU A 136 15.87 9.40 -2.44
N GLN A 137 15.77 10.73 -2.54
CA GLN A 137 16.93 11.61 -2.63
C GLN A 137 17.83 11.55 -1.39
N LEU A 138 17.29 11.12 -0.25
CA LEU A 138 18.00 10.99 1.02
C LEU A 138 18.74 9.66 1.16
N ALA A 139 18.46 8.66 0.30
CA ALA A 139 19.11 7.35 0.35
C ALA A 139 20.63 7.48 0.17
N ARG A 140 21.38 6.82 1.04
CA ARG A 140 22.84 6.88 1.03
C ARG A 140 23.44 5.54 1.47
N ALA A 141 24.52 5.13 0.80
CA ALA A 141 25.33 4.02 1.25
C ALA A 141 26.15 4.44 2.50
N GLU A 142 26.48 3.46 3.32
CA GLU A 142 27.45 3.66 4.42
C GLU A 142 28.82 4.01 3.84
N ASP A 143 29.52 4.93 4.51
CA ASP A 143 30.91 5.25 4.25
C ASP A 143 31.68 5.43 5.58
N GLU A 144 32.99 5.72 5.51
CA GLU A 144 33.85 5.87 6.71
C GLU A 144 33.40 7.00 7.65
N ALA A 145 32.65 7.97 7.15
CA ALA A 145 32.24 9.17 7.90
C ALA A 145 30.81 9.08 8.43
N GLN A 146 29.93 8.34 7.75
CA GLN A 146 28.51 8.38 8.06
C GLN A 146 27.78 7.05 7.76
N PRO A 147 26.81 6.64 8.61
CA PRO A 147 26.02 5.44 8.43
C PRO A 147 25.06 5.53 7.25
N ALA A 148 24.56 4.38 6.82
CA ALA A 148 23.62 4.26 5.71
C ALA A 148 22.26 4.92 6.03
N ILE A 149 21.60 5.38 4.96
CA ILE A 149 20.16 5.72 4.94
C ILE A 149 19.51 4.83 3.88
N VAL A 150 18.51 4.06 4.27
CA VAL A 150 17.71 3.24 3.35
C VAL A 150 16.23 3.61 3.42
N CYS A 151 15.50 3.38 2.34
CA CYS A 151 14.09 3.73 2.24
C CYS A 151 13.21 2.47 2.20
N LEU A 152 12.29 2.32 3.14
CA LEU A 152 11.25 1.31 3.15
C LEU A 152 10.02 1.87 2.43
N SER A 153 9.75 1.37 1.25
CA SER A 153 8.55 1.77 0.50
C SER A 153 7.28 1.24 1.16
N LEU A 154 6.43 2.13 1.65
CA LEU A 154 5.12 1.78 2.22
C LEU A 154 4.19 1.13 1.19
N ASN A 155 4.39 1.41 -0.10
CA ASN A 155 3.55 0.90 -1.18
C ASN A 155 3.89 -0.55 -1.55
N THR A 156 5.16 -0.93 -1.51
CA THR A 156 5.64 -2.25 -1.97
C THR A 156 6.19 -3.12 -0.86
N GLY A 157 6.47 -2.56 0.32
CA GLY A 157 7.16 -3.23 1.42
C GLY A 157 8.66 -3.51 1.16
N LYS A 158 9.21 -3.01 0.05
CA LYS A 158 10.62 -3.23 -0.29
C LYS A 158 11.50 -2.18 0.34
N VAL A 159 12.67 -2.62 0.81
CA VAL A 159 13.75 -1.72 1.20
C VAL A 159 14.54 -1.35 -0.06
N LEU A 160 14.75 -0.07 -0.26
CA LEU A 160 15.49 0.51 -1.37
C LEU A 160 16.78 1.12 -0.85
N THR A 161 17.90 0.66 -1.37
CA THR A 161 19.23 1.20 -1.11
C THR A 161 19.56 2.34 -2.07
N ALA A 162 20.63 3.08 -1.79
CA ALA A 162 21.13 4.09 -2.74
C ALA A 162 21.44 3.51 -4.13
N GLU A 163 21.90 2.27 -4.18
CA GLU A 163 22.17 1.57 -5.45
C GLU A 163 20.88 1.23 -6.21
N ASP A 164 19.84 0.79 -5.51
CA ASP A 164 18.53 0.51 -6.11
C ASP A 164 17.89 1.78 -6.69
N VAL A 165 18.02 2.90 -5.96
CA VAL A 165 17.57 4.22 -6.43
C VAL A 165 18.35 4.64 -7.68
N ALA A 166 19.69 4.53 -7.64
CA ALA A 166 20.52 4.89 -8.78
C ALA A 166 20.21 4.04 -10.03
N LYS A 167 19.92 2.76 -9.87
CA LYS A 167 19.49 1.88 -10.97
C LYS A 167 18.12 2.27 -11.52
N THR A 168 17.20 2.63 -10.64
CA THR A 168 15.81 2.97 -11.00
C THR A 168 15.73 4.25 -11.81
N TYR A 169 16.43 5.31 -11.35
CA TYR A 169 16.38 6.65 -11.94
C TYR A 169 17.52 6.96 -12.90
N ASN A 170 18.49 6.06 -13.05
CA ASN A 170 19.74 6.30 -13.78
C ASN A 170 20.46 7.58 -13.33
N ALA A 171 20.33 7.89 -12.03
CA ALA A 171 20.92 9.04 -11.36
C ALA A 171 21.17 8.69 -9.89
N ALA A 172 22.25 9.18 -9.30
CA ALA A 172 22.52 8.98 -7.88
C ALA A 172 21.42 9.67 -7.02
N PRO A 173 21.09 9.17 -5.81
CA PRO A 173 20.03 9.72 -4.98
C PRO A 173 20.11 11.24 -4.81
N HIS A 174 21.28 11.78 -4.48
CA HIS A 174 21.48 13.22 -4.28
C HIS A 174 21.25 14.08 -5.54
N LEU A 175 21.15 13.45 -6.72
CA LEU A 175 20.82 14.11 -7.99
C LEU A 175 19.32 14.07 -8.32
N LEU A 176 18.48 13.40 -7.51
CA LEU A 176 17.04 13.35 -7.77
C LEU A 176 16.39 14.75 -7.76
N PRO A 177 16.76 15.69 -6.90
CA PRO A 177 16.23 17.07 -7.00
C PRO A 177 16.53 17.74 -8.33
N GLU A 178 17.71 17.50 -8.91
CA GLU A 178 18.09 17.99 -10.24
C GLU A 178 17.27 17.28 -11.34
N LEU A 179 17.06 15.98 -11.21
CA LEU A 179 16.26 15.20 -12.15
C LEU A 179 14.80 15.68 -12.12
N PHE A 180 14.20 15.81 -10.94
CA PHE A 180 12.82 16.29 -10.81
C PHE A 180 12.66 17.77 -11.17
N ALA A 181 13.73 18.56 -11.10
CA ALA A 181 13.74 19.92 -11.66
C ALA A 181 13.55 19.94 -13.18
N LEU A 182 13.85 18.84 -13.88
CA LEU A 182 13.64 18.69 -15.33
C LEU A 182 12.28 18.08 -15.67
N CYS A 183 11.92 16.94 -15.06
CA CYS A 183 10.66 16.22 -15.38
C CYS A 183 9.45 16.70 -14.60
N GLY A 184 9.65 17.26 -13.41
CA GLY A 184 8.60 17.60 -12.47
C GLY A 184 7.95 16.40 -11.79
N ASP A 185 6.85 16.65 -11.10
CA ASP A 185 5.98 15.65 -10.52
C ASP A 185 4.50 15.94 -10.81
N THR A 186 3.81 14.95 -11.40
CA THR A 186 2.37 15.06 -11.70
C THR A 186 1.50 14.97 -10.46
N SER A 187 1.94 14.23 -9.42
CA SER A 187 1.19 14.10 -8.17
C SER A 187 1.21 15.40 -7.37
N ASP A 188 2.31 16.15 -7.47
CA ASP A 188 2.49 17.45 -6.84
C ASP A 188 2.18 18.64 -7.77
N ASN A 189 1.71 18.33 -8.97
CA ASN A 189 1.23 19.30 -9.94
C ASN A 189 2.26 20.36 -10.33
N TYR A 190 3.53 19.96 -10.51
CA TYR A 190 4.51 20.84 -11.13
C TYR A 190 5.22 20.17 -12.30
N LYS A 191 5.39 20.89 -13.39
CA LYS A 191 5.96 20.37 -14.63
C LYS A 191 6.86 21.43 -15.30
N PRO A 192 8.16 21.45 -14.96
CA PRO A 192 9.09 22.46 -15.44
C PRO A 192 9.29 22.42 -16.94
N ILE A 193 9.50 21.22 -17.51
CA ILE A 193 9.66 21.05 -18.96
C ILE A 193 8.58 20.09 -19.48
N PRO A 194 7.54 20.59 -20.19
CA PRO A 194 6.51 19.75 -20.76
C PRO A 194 7.07 18.76 -21.77
N GLY A 195 6.71 17.45 -21.62
CA GLY A 195 7.14 16.37 -22.51
C GLY A 195 8.45 15.69 -22.10
N VAL A 196 9.07 16.12 -21.00
CA VAL A 196 10.19 15.43 -20.34
C VAL A 196 9.64 14.55 -19.22
N GLY A 197 9.90 13.27 -19.30
CA GLY A 197 9.67 12.29 -18.21
C GLY A 197 11.01 11.78 -17.67
N ASP A 198 10.98 10.93 -16.65
CA ASP A 198 12.15 10.52 -15.86
C ASP A 198 13.33 10.05 -16.72
N LYS A 199 13.11 9.21 -17.74
CA LYS A 199 14.18 8.70 -18.61
C LYS A 199 14.88 9.82 -19.37
N LYS A 200 14.13 10.73 -19.99
CA LYS A 200 14.68 11.85 -20.73
C LYS A 200 15.33 12.86 -19.79
N ALA A 201 14.77 13.04 -18.59
CA ALA A 201 15.37 13.90 -17.56
C ALA A 201 16.75 13.39 -17.15
N ALA A 202 16.90 12.07 -16.95
CA ALA A 202 18.18 11.47 -16.61
C ALA A 202 19.24 11.68 -17.75
N GLU A 203 18.85 11.51 -19.00
CA GLU A 203 19.71 11.74 -20.16
C GLU A 203 20.10 13.22 -20.27
N LEU A 204 19.15 14.15 -20.11
CA LEU A 204 19.40 15.59 -20.09
C LEU A 204 20.31 16.00 -18.93
N LEU A 205 20.06 15.46 -17.74
CA LEU A 205 20.86 15.71 -16.55
C LEU A 205 22.31 15.27 -16.74
N LYS A 206 22.51 14.11 -17.33
CA LYS A 206 23.84 13.60 -17.69
C LYS A 206 24.53 14.53 -18.70
N ALA A 207 23.83 14.97 -19.74
CA ALA A 207 24.35 15.90 -20.74
C ALA A 207 24.70 17.26 -20.15
N ALA A 208 23.96 17.66 -19.10
CA ALA A 208 24.16 18.91 -18.35
C ALA A 208 25.17 18.79 -17.18
N GLY A 209 25.92 17.69 -17.11
CA GLY A 209 26.95 17.50 -16.08
C GLY A 209 26.41 17.36 -14.66
N GLY A 210 25.16 16.90 -14.49
CA GLY A 210 24.52 16.67 -13.19
C GLY A 210 23.79 17.90 -12.60
N SER A 211 23.64 18.98 -13.35
CA SER A 211 22.89 20.17 -12.90
C SER A 211 21.78 20.54 -13.88
N ALA A 212 20.54 20.57 -13.42
CA ALA A 212 19.40 20.99 -14.25
C ALA A 212 19.56 22.42 -14.79
N VAL A 213 20.09 23.30 -13.97
CA VAL A 213 20.29 24.71 -14.36
C VAL A 213 21.35 24.83 -15.45
N ALA A 214 22.38 23.96 -15.47
CA ALA A 214 23.38 23.95 -16.52
C ALA A 214 22.81 23.62 -17.90
N LEU A 215 21.59 23.05 -17.97
CA LEU A 215 20.87 22.86 -19.23
C LEU A 215 20.66 24.19 -20.00
N THR A 216 20.67 25.31 -19.31
CA THR A 216 20.51 26.64 -19.93
C THR A 216 21.79 27.22 -20.50
N GLU A 217 22.95 26.60 -20.27
CA GLU A 217 24.21 27.02 -20.82
C GLU A 217 24.24 26.81 -22.36
N PRO A 218 24.76 27.79 -23.14
CA PRO A 218 24.71 27.71 -24.60
C PRO A 218 25.32 26.41 -25.19
N GLU A 219 26.41 25.94 -24.61
CA GLU A 219 27.11 24.74 -25.04
C GLU A 219 26.29 23.47 -24.79
N VAL A 220 25.57 23.39 -23.66
CA VAL A 220 24.69 22.29 -23.32
C VAL A 220 23.44 22.34 -24.18
N LEU A 221 22.82 23.52 -24.33
CA LEU A 221 21.66 23.72 -25.22
C LEU A 221 21.94 23.36 -26.68
N ALA A 222 23.17 23.52 -27.15
CA ALA A 222 23.55 23.07 -28.49
C ALA A 222 23.48 21.53 -28.64
N LYS A 223 23.84 20.82 -27.58
CA LYS A 223 23.93 19.34 -27.56
C LYS A 223 22.62 18.64 -27.23
N ILE A 224 21.65 19.31 -26.58
CA ILE A 224 20.39 18.64 -26.15
C ILE A 224 19.59 18.05 -27.31
N ARG A 225 19.76 18.56 -28.53
CA ARG A 225 19.13 18.01 -29.74
C ARG A 225 19.47 16.52 -29.95
N GLU A 226 20.71 16.16 -29.67
CA GLU A 226 21.21 14.78 -29.82
C GLU A 226 20.57 13.85 -28.79
N VAL A 227 20.18 14.38 -27.63
CA VAL A 227 19.61 13.64 -26.50
C VAL A 227 18.08 13.47 -26.65
N VAL A 228 17.38 14.54 -27.00
CA VAL A 228 15.90 14.55 -26.96
C VAL A 228 15.24 14.73 -28.33
N GLY A 229 16.03 14.92 -29.40
CA GLY A 229 15.58 15.16 -30.76
C GLY A 229 15.18 16.62 -31.01
N ASP A 230 15.06 17.00 -32.30
CA ASP A 230 14.84 18.39 -32.73
C ASP A 230 13.58 19.05 -32.17
N ALA A 231 12.46 18.32 -32.18
CA ALA A 231 11.17 18.86 -31.78
C ALA A 231 11.11 19.25 -30.29
N LEU A 232 11.67 18.40 -29.39
CA LEU A 232 11.70 18.70 -27.97
C LEU A 232 12.80 19.71 -27.62
N ALA A 233 13.95 19.62 -28.27
CA ALA A 233 15.03 20.60 -28.11
C ALA A 233 14.57 22.02 -28.49
N LYS A 234 13.78 22.15 -29.57
CA LYS A 234 13.16 23.44 -29.94
C LYS A 234 12.22 23.95 -28.85
N LYS A 235 11.31 23.09 -28.36
CA LYS A 235 10.37 23.44 -27.29
C LYS A 235 11.10 23.89 -26.02
N ILE A 236 12.18 23.19 -25.62
CA ILE A 236 12.98 23.56 -24.44
C ILE A 236 13.56 24.97 -24.59
N ARG A 237 14.11 25.30 -25.75
CA ARG A 237 14.69 26.63 -26.03
C ARG A 237 13.64 27.74 -26.05
N GLU A 238 12.40 27.43 -26.38
CA GLU A 238 11.28 28.36 -26.44
C GLU A 238 10.59 28.59 -25.08
N ILE A 239 10.98 27.87 -24.00
CA ILE A 239 10.42 28.08 -22.66
C ILE A 239 10.92 29.42 -22.13
N PRO A 240 10.01 30.37 -21.83
CA PRO A 240 10.40 31.64 -21.22
C PRO A 240 11.03 31.40 -19.84
N ASP A 241 12.06 32.19 -19.53
CA ASP A 241 12.72 32.20 -18.22
C ASP A 241 13.10 30.79 -17.73
N LEU A 242 13.56 29.93 -18.66
CA LEU A 242 13.86 28.50 -18.37
C LEU A 242 14.80 28.35 -17.16
N ARG A 243 15.82 29.21 -17.05
CA ARG A 243 16.78 29.20 -15.94
C ARG A 243 16.08 29.36 -14.59
N ASP A 244 15.27 30.42 -14.45
CA ASP A 244 14.56 30.70 -13.20
C ASP A 244 13.49 29.63 -12.90
N ARG A 245 12.86 29.12 -13.94
CA ARG A 245 11.92 28.01 -13.83
C ARG A 245 12.58 26.73 -13.28
N LEU A 246 13.76 26.38 -13.77
CA LEU A 246 14.53 25.23 -13.28
C LEU A 246 15.04 25.44 -11.84
N ILE A 247 15.50 26.66 -11.51
CA ILE A 247 15.90 27.01 -10.14
C ILE A 247 14.72 26.81 -9.18
N ARG A 248 13.53 27.35 -9.51
CA ARG A 248 12.33 27.17 -8.68
C ARG A 248 11.92 25.70 -8.57
N ALA A 249 11.90 24.97 -9.68
CA ALA A 249 11.55 23.56 -9.71
C ALA A 249 12.51 22.71 -8.87
N LYS A 250 13.82 22.96 -8.95
CA LYS A 250 14.80 22.32 -8.08
C LYS A 250 14.52 22.60 -6.60
N ARG A 251 14.22 23.84 -6.23
CA ARG A 251 13.89 24.19 -4.85
C ARG A 251 12.60 23.50 -4.38
N VAL A 252 11.61 23.33 -5.25
CA VAL A 252 10.39 22.56 -4.96
C VAL A 252 10.71 21.09 -4.72
N ALA A 253 11.58 20.49 -5.53
CA ALA A 253 11.96 19.08 -5.44
C ALA A 253 12.92 18.77 -4.29
N THR A 254 13.66 19.78 -3.79
CA THR A 254 14.67 19.56 -2.73
C THR A 254 14.03 19.44 -1.36
N ILE A 255 14.33 18.35 -0.66
CA ILE A 255 14.02 18.16 0.75
C ILE A 255 15.06 18.93 1.58
N LEU A 256 14.58 19.68 2.58
CA LEU A 256 15.46 20.43 3.48
C LEU A 256 16.16 19.47 4.45
N ASP A 257 17.44 19.70 4.67
CA ASP A 257 18.29 18.94 5.60
C ASP A 257 18.51 19.65 6.95
N THR A 258 17.91 20.82 7.12
CA THR A 258 18.08 21.65 8.31
C THR A 258 16.78 22.32 8.71
N LEU A 259 16.30 22.04 9.91
CA LEU A 259 15.14 22.65 10.54
C LEU A 259 15.50 22.99 12.00
N PRO A 260 16.08 24.18 12.26
CA PRO A 260 16.64 24.52 13.56
C PRO A 260 15.59 24.65 14.69
N GLN A 261 14.31 24.66 14.33
CA GLN A 261 13.20 24.66 15.28
C GLN A 261 12.91 23.27 15.91
N LEU A 262 13.51 22.20 15.35
CA LEU A 262 13.29 20.83 15.80
C LEU A 262 14.52 20.34 16.59
N ASP A 263 14.25 19.79 17.77
CA ASP A 263 15.27 19.14 18.60
C ASP A 263 15.20 17.63 18.46
N PHE A 264 16.06 17.08 17.61
CA PHE A 264 16.18 15.63 17.42
C PHE A 264 17.04 14.94 18.49
N ALA A 265 17.80 15.67 19.30
CA ALA A 265 18.59 15.09 20.40
C ALA A 265 17.70 14.44 21.45
N ALA A 266 16.43 14.83 21.51
CA ALA A 266 15.44 14.14 22.35
C ALA A 266 15.27 12.63 22.02
N LEU A 267 15.67 12.19 20.82
CA LEU A 267 15.69 10.76 20.46
C LEU A 267 16.79 9.97 21.17
N GLU A 268 17.84 10.62 21.68
CA GLU A 268 18.90 9.96 22.44
C GLU A 268 18.50 9.69 23.90
N ALA A 269 17.51 10.42 24.41
CA ALA A 269 16.94 10.15 25.73
C ALA A 269 16.20 8.81 25.76
N GLU A 270 16.22 8.12 26.91
CA GLU A 270 15.42 6.91 27.05
C GLU A 270 13.93 7.23 26.89
N PRO A 271 13.16 6.38 26.14
CA PRO A 271 11.75 6.61 25.94
C PRO A 271 11.03 6.51 27.30
N VAL A 272 10.35 7.59 27.69
CA VAL A 272 9.47 7.57 28.86
C VAL A 272 8.18 6.86 28.43
N TYR A 273 8.00 5.63 28.89
CA TYR A 273 6.71 4.95 28.77
C TYR A 273 5.76 5.54 29.83
N GLU A 274 4.87 6.41 29.43
CA GLU A 274 3.69 6.68 30.23
C GLU A 274 2.81 5.43 30.12
N THR A 275 2.84 4.59 31.17
CA THR A 275 1.82 3.54 31.32
C THR A 275 0.47 4.23 31.35
N PRO A 276 -0.45 3.95 30.41
CA PRO A 276 -1.82 4.44 30.53
C PRO A 276 -2.34 3.97 31.90
N PRO A 277 -3.03 4.82 32.68
CA PRO A 277 -3.61 4.39 33.92
C PRO A 277 -4.49 3.16 33.63
N GLU A 278 -4.27 2.08 34.39
CA GLU A 278 -4.89 0.75 34.18
C GLU A 278 -6.43 0.75 34.13
N ASN A 279 -7.07 1.90 34.31
CA ASN A 279 -8.52 2.07 34.39
C ASN A 279 -9.18 2.78 33.19
N GLU A 280 -8.45 3.32 32.20
CA GLU A 280 -9.09 3.99 31.07
C GLU A 280 -9.30 3.09 29.83
N ALA A 281 -8.66 1.94 29.77
CA ALA A 281 -8.88 0.98 28.66
C ALA A 281 -10.27 0.29 28.71
N ALA A 282 -11.05 0.46 29.79
CA ALA A 282 -12.33 -0.20 29.99
C ALA A 282 -13.54 0.74 30.04
N GLN A 283 -13.40 2.06 30.04
CA GLN A 283 -14.53 2.98 30.23
C GLN A 283 -14.42 4.33 29.51
N GLU A 284 -13.94 4.41 28.29
CA GLU A 284 -14.34 5.52 27.44
C GLU A 284 -15.69 5.19 26.81
N ALA A 285 -16.76 5.71 27.44
CA ALA A 285 -18.06 5.77 26.79
C ALA A 285 -17.90 6.49 25.44
N PRO A 286 -18.41 5.93 24.34
CA PRO A 286 -18.31 6.57 23.03
C PRO A 286 -18.87 7.99 23.09
N PRO A 287 -18.26 8.96 22.36
CA PRO A 287 -18.78 10.33 22.34
C PRO A 287 -20.27 10.35 22.03
N VAL A 288 -21.01 11.31 22.63
CA VAL A 288 -22.48 11.42 22.53
C VAL A 288 -23.01 11.31 21.09
N ALA A 289 -22.20 11.70 20.10
CA ALA A 289 -22.53 11.52 18.70
C ALA A 289 -22.50 10.03 18.26
N LEU A 290 -21.64 9.21 18.83
CA LEU A 290 -21.56 7.77 18.59
C LEU A 290 -22.68 7.03 19.32
N GLN A 291 -23.01 7.44 20.57
CA GLN A 291 -24.19 6.93 21.28
C GLN A 291 -25.47 7.20 20.51
N ARG A 292 -25.66 8.42 20.00
CA ARG A 292 -26.82 8.76 19.15
C ARG A 292 -26.83 8.02 17.81
N ALA A 293 -25.68 7.69 17.24
CA ALA A 293 -25.59 6.88 16.02
C ALA A 293 -25.87 5.41 16.31
N VAL A 294 -25.40 4.88 17.44
CA VAL A 294 -25.69 3.51 17.92
C VAL A 294 -27.18 3.40 18.33
N GLU A 295 -27.73 4.38 19.03
CA GLU A 295 -29.16 4.44 19.38
C GLU A 295 -30.06 4.52 18.12
N ARG A 296 -29.65 5.30 17.10
CA ARG A 296 -30.35 5.31 15.81
C ARG A 296 -30.23 3.97 15.07
N SER A 297 -29.08 3.31 15.12
CA SER A 297 -28.87 1.99 14.54
C SER A 297 -29.66 0.91 15.29
N GLN A 298 -29.70 0.98 16.63
CA GLN A 298 -30.48 0.06 17.47
C GLN A 298 -31.99 0.30 17.38
N ALA A 299 -32.44 1.55 17.19
CA ALA A 299 -33.84 1.87 16.92
C ALA A 299 -34.32 1.34 15.56
N LEU A 300 -33.40 1.08 14.62
CA LEU A 300 -33.69 0.44 13.34
C LEU A 300 -33.68 -1.09 13.42
N THR A 301 -33.24 -1.69 14.52
CA THR A 301 -33.09 -3.15 14.67
C THR A 301 -34.07 -3.81 15.66
N THR A 302 -35.02 -3.06 16.25
CA THR A 302 -36.10 -3.66 17.04
C THR A 302 -37.25 -4.05 16.11
N PRO A 303 -37.49 -5.34 15.87
CA PRO A 303 -38.63 -5.75 15.06
C PRO A 303 -39.91 -5.67 15.92
N GLN A 304 -40.63 -4.58 15.82
CA GLN A 304 -42.02 -4.58 16.14
C GLN A 304 -42.76 -5.17 14.94
N ALA A 305 -43.32 -6.35 15.09
CA ALA A 305 -44.12 -6.98 14.06
C ALA A 305 -45.33 -6.09 13.70
N PRO A 306 -45.45 -5.64 12.45
CA PRO A 306 -46.72 -5.21 11.89
C PRO A 306 -47.22 -6.27 10.91
N SER A 307 -48.50 -6.53 11.02
CA SER A 307 -49.35 -7.17 10.03
C SER A 307 -49.06 -6.62 8.63
N ALA A 308 -48.87 -7.53 7.66
CA ALA A 308 -48.50 -7.27 6.27
C ALA A 308 -49.40 -6.25 5.56
N PRO A 309 -48.78 -5.50 4.62
CA PRO A 309 -49.06 -5.74 3.21
C PRO A 309 -47.76 -6.07 2.45
N GLN A 310 -47.91 -6.91 1.44
CA GLN A 310 -46.89 -7.31 0.50
C GLN A 310 -46.27 -6.11 -0.19
N SER A 311 -45.05 -5.74 0.20
CA SER A 311 -44.20 -4.83 -0.57
C SER A 311 -43.07 -5.64 -1.21
N ALA A 312 -42.81 -5.35 -2.50
CA ALA A 312 -41.74 -5.95 -3.28
C ALA A 312 -40.45 -6.06 -2.45
N ALA A 313 -39.89 -7.26 -2.39
CA ALA A 313 -38.63 -7.51 -1.67
C ALA A 313 -37.57 -6.52 -2.14
N MET A 314 -37.11 -5.65 -1.26
CA MET A 314 -35.98 -4.75 -1.57
C MET A 314 -34.76 -5.61 -1.88
N LEU A 315 -34.18 -5.40 -3.05
CA LEU A 315 -32.94 -6.08 -3.43
C LEU A 315 -31.87 -5.79 -2.37
N PRO A 316 -31.03 -6.79 -2.05
CA PRO A 316 -29.88 -6.58 -1.19
C PRO A 316 -29.07 -5.36 -1.67
N TYR A 317 -28.44 -4.65 -0.76
CA TYR A 317 -27.69 -3.42 -1.09
C TYR A 317 -26.71 -3.61 -2.26
N TRP A 318 -26.00 -4.72 -2.32
CA TRP A 318 -25.05 -5.06 -3.38
C TRP A 318 -25.71 -5.36 -4.74
N ALA A 319 -27.02 -5.60 -4.79
CA ALA A 319 -27.77 -5.80 -6.03
C ALA A 319 -28.50 -4.52 -6.49
N GLN A 320 -28.34 -3.41 -5.77
CA GLN A 320 -28.96 -2.13 -6.15
C GLN A 320 -28.26 -1.51 -7.37
N PRO A 321 -29.00 -0.95 -8.33
CA PRO A 321 -28.42 -0.37 -9.56
C PRO A 321 -27.38 0.72 -9.31
N THR A 322 -27.54 1.51 -8.23
CA THR A 322 -26.61 2.57 -7.85
C THR A 322 -25.25 2.01 -7.41
N TYR A 323 -25.25 0.92 -6.63
CA TYR A 323 -24.02 0.23 -6.21
C TYR A 323 -23.34 -0.44 -7.42
N LEU A 324 -24.09 -1.14 -8.25
CA LEU A 324 -23.55 -1.81 -9.44
C LEU A 324 -22.98 -0.80 -10.44
N GLY A 325 -23.61 0.37 -10.61
CA GLY A 325 -23.09 1.45 -11.44
C GLY A 325 -21.76 2.02 -10.93
N ALA A 326 -21.68 2.32 -9.63
CA ALA A 326 -20.45 2.80 -9.02
C ALA A 326 -19.33 1.75 -9.09
N LEU A 327 -19.64 0.48 -8.83
CA LEU A 327 -18.69 -0.62 -8.94
C LEU A 327 -18.19 -0.80 -10.39
N TRP A 328 -19.07 -0.60 -11.38
CA TRP A 328 -18.72 -0.66 -12.80
C TRP A 328 -17.75 0.44 -13.20
N ASP A 329 -17.92 1.67 -12.70
CA ASP A 329 -16.98 2.77 -12.98
C ASP A 329 -15.61 2.52 -12.36
N VAL A 330 -15.56 1.99 -11.12
CA VAL A 330 -14.32 1.54 -10.47
C VAL A 330 -13.68 0.39 -11.26
N ALA A 331 -14.49 -0.56 -11.75
CA ALA A 331 -14.01 -1.70 -12.54
C ALA A 331 -13.32 -1.26 -13.84
N LYS A 332 -13.91 -0.31 -14.56
CA LYS A 332 -13.30 0.29 -15.75
C LYS A 332 -11.96 0.96 -15.42
N ALA A 333 -11.92 1.74 -14.35
CA ALA A 333 -10.72 2.43 -13.92
C ALA A 333 -9.60 1.46 -13.54
N PHE A 334 -9.88 0.40 -12.78
CA PHE A 334 -8.91 -0.61 -12.38
C PHE A 334 -8.36 -1.40 -13.57
N THR A 335 -9.22 -1.74 -14.52
CA THR A 335 -8.81 -2.46 -15.74
C THR A 335 -7.95 -1.58 -16.64
N ALA A 336 -8.35 -0.32 -16.83
CA ALA A 336 -7.57 0.64 -17.62
C ALA A 336 -6.18 0.92 -17.01
N ALA A 337 -6.10 0.99 -15.68
CA ALA A 337 -4.86 1.21 -14.95
C ALA A 337 -3.95 -0.03 -14.89
N ARG A 338 -4.45 -1.23 -15.23
CA ARG A 338 -3.74 -2.52 -15.18
C ARG A 338 -3.06 -2.78 -13.82
N CYS A 339 -3.68 -2.33 -12.74
CA CYS A 339 -3.13 -2.45 -11.39
C CYS A 339 -3.10 -3.89 -10.87
N PHE A 340 -3.94 -4.76 -11.42
CA PHE A 340 -4.09 -6.15 -10.99
C PHE A 340 -3.85 -7.08 -12.17
N PRO A 341 -2.67 -7.70 -12.29
CA PRO A 341 -2.29 -8.49 -13.46
C PRO A 341 -3.15 -9.74 -13.68
N ASN A 342 -3.80 -10.22 -12.62
CA ASN A 342 -4.61 -11.44 -12.64
C ASN A 342 -6.07 -11.19 -13.04
N VAL A 343 -6.48 -9.93 -13.20
CA VAL A 343 -7.86 -9.52 -13.52
C VAL A 343 -7.79 -8.53 -14.67
N GLY A 344 -8.20 -8.95 -15.84
CA GLY A 344 -7.97 -8.22 -17.11
C GLY A 344 -9.21 -7.53 -17.69
N ALA A 345 -10.41 -7.77 -17.15
CA ALA A 345 -11.66 -7.24 -17.68
C ALA A 345 -12.54 -6.60 -16.60
N PRO A 346 -13.29 -5.51 -16.90
CA PRO A 346 -14.17 -4.87 -15.92
C PRO A 346 -15.20 -5.82 -15.31
N GLU A 347 -15.73 -6.76 -16.10
CA GLU A 347 -16.68 -7.79 -15.64
C GLU A 347 -16.09 -8.68 -14.56
N GLN A 348 -14.80 -9.00 -14.67
CA GLN A 348 -14.07 -9.77 -13.66
C GLN A 348 -13.96 -9.00 -12.36
N VAL A 349 -13.66 -7.70 -12.43
CA VAL A 349 -13.63 -6.82 -11.25
C VAL A 349 -15.00 -6.75 -10.59
N MET A 350 -16.09 -6.69 -11.38
CA MET A 350 -17.46 -6.72 -10.86
C MET A 350 -17.74 -7.99 -10.03
N VAL A 351 -17.40 -9.16 -10.58
CA VAL A 351 -17.59 -10.44 -9.90
C VAL A 351 -16.79 -10.49 -8.60
N VAL A 352 -15.52 -10.08 -8.65
CA VAL A 352 -14.66 -10.01 -7.45
C VAL A 352 -15.24 -9.04 -6.43
N GLY A 353 -15.75 -7.88 -6.86
CA GLY A 353 -16.31 -6.87 -5.98
C GLY A 353 -17.59 -7.33 -5.26
N MET A 354 -18.48 -8.01 -5.97
CA MET A 354 -19.68 -8.59 -5.35
C MET A 354 -19.32 -9.64 -4.30
N MET A 355 -18.39 -10.55 -4.62
CA MET A 355 -17.95 -11.57 -3.67
C MET A 355 -17.16 -11.00 -2.48
N ALA A 356 -16.35 -9.97 -2.72
CA ALA A 356 -15.64 -9.26 -1.67
C ALA A 356 -16.60 -8.61 -0.67
N GLN A 357 -17.68 -8.01 -1.18
CA GLN A 357 -18.73 -7.42 -0.36
C GLN A 357 -19.44 -8.45 0.51
N GLU A 358 -19.79 -9.63 -0.05
CA GLU A 358 -20.36 -10.74 0.74
C GLU A 358 -19.38 -11.23 1.81
N ASP A 359 -18.09 -11.19 1.52
CA ASP A 359 -17.04 -11.65 2.42
C ASP A 359 -16.63 -10.59 3.47
N GLY A 360 -17.17 -9.37 3.39
CA GLY A 360 -16.78 -8.26 4.24
C GLY A 360 -15.33 -7.80 4.02
N ILE A 361 -14.79 -7.99 2.81
CA ILE A 361 -13.40 -7.69 2.45
C ILE A 361 -13.38 -6.56 1.43
N GLY A 362 -12.43 -5.62 1.59
CA GLY A 362 -12.26 -4.52 0.63
C GLY A 362 -11.91 -5.01 -0.77
N LEU A 363 -12.50 -4.39 -1.81
CA LEU A 363 -12.31 -4.74 -3.21
C LEU A 363 -10.83 -4.84 -3.59
N ALA A 364 -10.00 -3.87 -3.22
CA ALA A 364 -8.58 -3.86 -3.57
C ALA A 364 -7.82 -5.06 -2.96
N THR A 365 -8.15 -5.45 -1.73
CA THR A 365 -7.61 -6.65 -1.10
C THR A 365 -8.06 -7.91 -1.83
N ALA A 366 -9.35 -8.01 -2.14
CA ALA A 366 -9.89 -9.15 -2.88
C ALA A 366 -9.24 -9.28 -4.26
N MET A 367 -9.03 -8.16 -4.98
CA MET A 367 -8.38 -8.13 -6.28
C MET A 367 -6.93 -8.64 -6.27
N GLN A 368 -6.19 -8.43 -5.17
CA GLN A 368 -4.82 -8.96 -5.02
C GLN A 368 -4.78 -10.49 -4.90
N HIS A 369 -5.89 -11.08 -4.45
CA HIS A 369 -6.01 -12.51 -4.18
C HIS A 369 -6.89 -13.26 -5.19
N ALA A 370 -7.51 -12.53 -6.14
CA ALA A 370 -8.37 -13.09 -7.16
C ALA A 370 -7.56 -13.51 -8.40
N TYR A 371 -7.89 -14.66 -8.95
CA TYR A 371 -7.29 -15.21 -10.17
C TYR A 371 -8.40 -15.74 -11.07
N PHE A 372 -8.28 -15.52 -12.37
CA PHE A 372 -9.18 -16.13 -13.34
C PHE A 372 -8.44 -17.23 -14.12
N VAL A 373 -8.73 -18.47 -13.79
CA VAL A 373 -8.16 -19.66 -14.43
C VAL A 373 -9.23 -20.27 -15.33
N HIS A 374 -8.97 -20.36 -16.63
CA HIS A 374 -9.94 -20.82 -17.63
C HIS A 374 -11.32 -20.13 -17.54
N GLY A 375 -11.34 -18.82 -17.24
CA GLY A 375 -12.56 -18.02 -17.10
C GLY A 375 -13.31 -18.20 -15.77
N ARG A 376 -12.78 -19.00 -14.84
CA ARG A 376 -13.36 -19.21 -13.51
C ARG A 376 -12.58 -18.43 -12.46
N LEU A 377 -13.30 -17.79 -11.55
CA LEU A 377 -12.72 -17.11 -10.42
C LEU A 377 -12.18 -18.13 -9.40
N SER A 378 -10.93 -17.95 -9.03
CA SER A 378 -10.25 -18.67 -7.95
C SER A 378 -9.56 -17.68 -7.02
N TRP A 379 -9.21 -18.15 -5.81
CA TRP A 379 -8.68 -17.30 -4.77
C TRP A 379 -7.35 -17.85 -4.25
N SER A 380 -6.44 -17.00 -3.84
CA SER A 380 -5.20 -17.47 -3.23
C SER A 380 -5.48 -18.27 -1.95
N ALA A 381 -4.61 -19.23 -1.63
CA ALA A 381 -4.70 -19.98 -0.38
C ALA A 381 -4.68 -19.06 0.86
N THR A 382 -3.94 -17.94 0.78
CA THR A 382 -3.91 -16.92 1.82
C THR A 382 -5.27 -16.27 2.06
N TYR A 383 -6.01 -15.97 0.98
CA TYR A 383 -7.38 -15.43 1.10
C TYR A 383 -8.33 -16.39 1.81
N LEU A 384 -8.29 -17.67 1.44
CA LEU A 384 -9.12 -18.69 2.10
C LEU A 384 -8.77 -18.81 3.58
N LEU A 385 -7.48 -18.74 3.95
CA LEU A 385 -7.04 -18.75 5.34
C LEU A 385 -7.49 -17.49 6.09
N MET A 386 -7.42 -16.34 5.45
CA MET A 386 -7.90 -15.06 6.03
C MET A 386 -9.40 -15.16 6.37
N ARG A 387 -10.22 -15.67 5.46
CA ARG A 387 -11.66 -15.91 5.71
C ARG A 387 -11.90 -16.86 6.87
N ALA A 388 -11.20 -17.99 6.89
CA ALA A 388 -11.32 -18.93 7.98
C ALA A 388 -10.97 -18.29 9.34
N ARG A 389 -9.94 -17.45 9.39
CA ARG A 389 -9.55 -16.71 10.60
C ARG A 389 -10.58 -15.66 11.03
N GLN A 390 -11.20 -14.96 10.06
CA GLN A 390 -12.25 -13.98 10.34
C GLN A 390 -13.49 -14.60 10.98
N SER A 391 -13.77 -15.89 10.75
CA SER A 391 -14.86 -16.59 11.42
C SER A 391 -14.68 -16.69 12.94
N GLY A 392 -13.48 -16.47 13.46
CA GLY A 392 -13.13 -16.65 14.87
C GLY A 392 -13.08 -18.12 15.33
N GLU A 393 -13.31 -19.09 14.43
CA GLU A 393 -13.34 -20.51 14.73
C GLU A 393 -11.96 -21.20 14.68
N VAL A 394 -10.94 -20.54 14.13
CA VAL A 394 -9.59 -21.08 14.03
C VAL A 394 -8.89 -20.95 15.38
N GLU A 395 -8.72 -22.06 16.09
CA GLU A 395 -7.99 -22.11 17.35
C GLU A 395 -6.48 -22.29 17.11
N LYS A 396 -6.10 -23.14 16.16
CA LYS A 396 -4.71 -23.35 15.75
C LYS A 396 -4.62 -23.55 14.24
N PHE A 397 -3.64 -22.94 13.63
CA PHE A 397 -3.24 -23.16 12.25
C PHE A 397 -1.74 -22.91 12.13
N GLN A 398 -0.95 -23.98 12.12
CA GLN A 398 0.51 -23.91 12.18
C GLN A 398 1.14 -24.84 11.17
N VAL A 399 2.07 -24.33 10.36
CA VAL A 399 2.92 -25.16 9.51
C VAL A 399 3.99 -25.81 10.40
N THR A 400 3.95 -27.14 10.49
CA THR A 400 4.88 -27.92 11.34
C THR A 400 6.05 -28.48 10.54
N LYS A 401 5.86 -28.69 9.23
CA LYS A 401 6.92 -29.10 8.31
C LYS A 401 6.66 -28.50 6.93
N ILE A 402 7.72 -28.02 6.27
CA ILE A 402 7.68 -27.59 4.87
C ILE A 402 9.04 -27.78 4.22
N ASP A 403 9.04 -28.56 3.14
CA ASP A 403 10.18 -28.75 2.25
C ASP A 403 9.70 -28.96 0.80
N ASP A 404 10.62 -29.22 -0.13
CA ASP A 404 10.28 -29.40 -1.55
C ASP A 404 9.39 -30.63 -1.81
N LYS A 405 9.33 -31.57 -0.86
CA LYS A 405 8.61 -32.84 -1.01
C LYS A 405 7.34 -32.93 -0.17
N THR A 406 7.28 -32.20 0.94
CA THR A 406 6.21 -32.38 1.93
C THR A 406 5.86 -31.06 2.61
N CYS A 407 4.58 -30.81 2.80
CA CYS A 407 4.07 -29.80 3.71
C CYS A 407 3.11 -30.44 4.71
N VAL A 408 3.27 -30.11 6.01
CA VAL A 408 2.41 -30.57 7.09
C VAL A 408 1.88 -29.38 7.87
N ILE A 409 0.57 -29.32 8.04
CA ILE A 409 -0.13 -28.27 8.80
C ILE A 409 -0.90 -28.90 9.94
N GLU A 410 -0.67 -28.44 11.14
CA GLU A 410 -1.52 -28.74 12.29
C GLU A 410 -2.64 -27.71 12.36
N VAL A 411 -3.88 -28.19 12.31
CA VAL A 411 -5.07 -27.35 12.31
C VAL A 411 -6.00 -27.77 13.44
N LYS A 412 -6.61 -26.79 14.12
CA LYS A 412 -7.63 -27.02 15.16
C LYS A 412 -8.73 -25.99 15.03
N ARG A 413 -9.96 -26.47 14.89
CA ARG A 413 -11.17 -25.66 15.00
C ARG A 413 -11.67 -25.68 16.42
N LYS A 414 -12.26 -24.59 16.91
CA LYS A 414 -12.87 -24.52 18.24
C LYS A 414 -13.87 -25.66 18.45
N GLY A 415 -13.74 -26.32 19.57
CA GLY A 415 -14.62 -27.48 19.91
C GLY A 415 -14.32 -28.80 19.17
N HIS A 416 -13.29 -28.82 18.31
CA HIS A 416 -12.88 -30.04 17.59
C HIS A 416 -11.46 -30.47 17.97
N PRO A 417 -11.11 -31.76 17.80
CA PRO A 417 -9.76 -32.23 18.03
C PRO A 417 -8.79 -31.65 17.01
N ALA A 418 -7.53 -31.44 17.42
CA ALA A 418 -6.49 -31.03 16.48
C ALA A 418 -6.22 -32.12 15.44
N ARG A 419 -5.96 -31.72 14.21
CA ARG A 419 -5.61 -32.62 13.11
C ARG A 419 -4.32 -32.18 12.44
N SER A 420 -3.57 -33.19 11.97
CA SER A 420 -2.41 -32.98 11.11
C SER A 420 -2.80 -33.25 9.67
N VAL A 421 -2.63 -32.28 8.80
CA VAL A 421 -2.93 -32.38 7.38
C VAL A 421 -1.63 -32.34 6.60
N THR A 422 -1.41 -33.32 5.75
CA THR A 422 -0.20 -33.46 4.94
C THR A 422 -0.53 -33.35 3.46
N TRP A 423 0.36 -32.69 2.73
CA TRP A 423 0.44 -32.71 1.26
C TRP A 423 1.83 -33.17 0.85
N GLU A 424 1.88 -34.10 -0.10
CA GLU A 424 3.13 -34.65 -0.62
C GLU A 424 3.32 -34.30 -2.09
N TRP A 425 4.54 -33.99 -2.48
CA TRP A 425 4.93 -33.72 -3.87
C TRP A 425 4.50 -34.83 -4.84
N ALA A 426 4.58 -36.08 -4.42
CA ALA A 426 4.12 -37.24 -5.19
C ALA A 426 2.66 -37.16 -5.59
N GLU A 427 1.83 -36.42 -4.87
CA GLU A 427 0.42 -36.17 -5.23
C GLU A 427 0.34 -35.20 -6.43
N ALA A 428 1.17 -34.16 -6.45
CA ALA A 428 1.27 -33.25 -7.59
C ALA A 428 1.77 -33.95 -8.86
N GLU A 429 2.75 -34.86 -8.72
CA GLU A 429 3.24 -35.66 -9.83
C GLU A 429 2.16 -36.59 -10.40
N ARG A 430 1.42 -37.29 -9.54
CA ARG A 430 0.30 -38.14 -9.96
C ARG A 430 -0.80 -37.35 -10.66
N ALA A 431 -1.08 -36.13 -10.19
CA ALA A 431 -2.06 -35.24 -10.81
C ALA A 431 -1.52 -34.56 -12.10
N GLY A 432 -0.25 -34.78 -12.47
CA GLY A 432 0.34 -34.19 -13.67
C GLY A 432 0.65 -32.71 -13.58
N LEU A 433 0.57 -32.09 -12.39
CA LEU A 433 0.75 -30.65 -12.17
C LEU A 433 2.21 -30.20 -12.35
N THR A 434 3.16 -31.13 -12.26
CA THR A 434 4.59 -30.87 -12.42
C THR A 434 5.05 -30.83 -13.87
N LYS A 435 4.19 -31.22 -14.82
CA LYS A 435 4.50 -31.23 -16.25
C LYS A 435 4.75 -29.81 -16.77
N PRO A 436 5.70 -29.62 -17.68
CA PRO A 436 5.90 -28.33 -18.32
C PRO A 436 4.66 -27.91 -19.12
N SER A 437 4.51 -26.60 -19.33
CA SER A 437 3.45 -26.02 -20.15
C SER A 437 3.55 -26.50 -21.61
N ARG A 438 2.50 -26.26 -22.42
CA ARG A 438 2.50 -26.53 -23.86
C ARG A 438 3.62 -25.79 -24.62
N SER A 439 4.11 -24.69 -24.08
CA SER A 439 5.27 -23.94 -24.62
C SER A 439 6.63 -24.51 -24.21
N GLY A 440 6.68 -25.59 -23.41
CA GLY A 440 7.91 -26.20 -22.91
C GLY A 440 8.48 -25.51 -21.65
N GLU A 441 7.84 -24.45 -21.15
CA GLU A 441 8.28 -23.77 -19.93
C GLU A 441 8.01 -24.63 -18.69
N PRO A 442 8.95 -24.68 -17.73
CA PRO A 442 8.74 -25.39 -16.47
C PRO A 442 7.48 -24.87 -15.74
N SER A 443 6.70 -25.79 -15.17
CA SER A 443 5.51 -25.42 -14.40
C SER A 443 5.89 -24.65 -13.12
N ASN A 444 4.96 -23.90 -12.55
CA ASN A 444 5.17 -23.22 -11.27
C ASN A 444 5.48 -24.25 -10.15
N TRP A 445 4.96 -25.46 -10.24
CA TRP A 445 5.29 -26.55 -9.35
C TRP A 445 6.77 -26.89 -9.35
N THR A 446 7.39 -26.91 -10.54
CA THR A 446 8.83 -27.18 -10.69
C THR A 446 9.69 -25.98 -10.28
N LYS A 447 9.20 -24.76 -10.53
CA LYS A 447 9.91 -23.53 -10.18
C LYS A 447 9.89 -23.23 -8.68
N TRP A 448 8.74 -23.47 -8.02
CA TRP A 448 8.47 -23.06 -6.64
C TRP A 448 7.81 -24.19 -5.83
N PRO A 449 8.50 -25.35 -5.60
CA PRO A 449 7.91 -26.53 -5.01
C PRO A 449 7.38 -26.30 -3.58
N LYS A 450 8.09 -25.57 -2.75
CA LYS A 450 7.66 -25.31 -1.37
C LYS A 450 6.39 -24.48 -1.31
N GLU A 451 6.31 -23.43 -2.10
CA GLU A 451 5.18 -22.49 -2.16
C GLU A 451 3.94 -23.22 -2.66
N MET A 452 4.09 -24.07 -3.68
CA MET A 452 3.00 -24.85 -4.26
C MET A 452 2.51 -25.91 -3.27
N ASN A 453 3.42 -26.62 -2.59
CA ASN A 453 3.08 -27.57 -1.53
C ASN A 453 2.35 -26.87 -0.37
N LEU A 454 2.78 -25.67 0.01
CA LEU A 454 2.14 -24.87 1.06
C LEU A 454 0.71 -24.49 0.67
N ALA A 455 0.51 -23.92 -0.52
CA ALA A 455 -0.80 -23.49 -0.99
C ALA A 455 -1.81 -24.65 -1.01
N ARG A 456 -1.40 -25.81 -1.53
CA ARG A 456 -2.26 -27.02 -1.57
C ARG A 456 -2.53 -27.59 -0.17
N CYS A 457 -1.54 -27.59 0.72
CA CYS A 457 -1.73 -28.06 2.08
C CYS A 457 -2.69 -27.15 2.86
N ILE A 458 -2.57 -25.82 2.70
CA ILE A 458 -3.51 -24.83 3.27
C ILE A 458 -4.93 -25.09 2.76
N ALA A 459 -5.12 -25.19 1.44
CA ALA A 459 -6.44 -25.43 0.86
C ALA A 459 -7.05 -26.75 1.36
N ARG A 460 -6.25 -27.82 1.44
CA ARG A 460 -6.68 -29.13 1.99
C ARG A 460 -7.12 -29.02 3.45
N ALA A 461 -6.32 -28.37 4.30
CA ALA A 461 -6.63 -28.18 5.70
C ALA A 461 -7.93 -27.38 5.91
N LEU A 462 -8.10 -26.31 5.14
CA LEU A 462 -9.30 -25.48 5.20
C LEU A 462 -10.55 -26.23 4.70
N ARG A 463 -10.43 -27.05 3.66
CA ARG A 463 -11.56 -27.87 3.17
C ARG A 463 -11.99 -28.96 4.13
N GLN A 464 -11.06 -29.48 4.91
CA GLN A 464 -11.37 -30.53 5.89
C GLN A 464 -12.04 -29.95 7.14
N GLU A 465 -11.60 -28.80 7.63
CA GLU A 465 -12.01 -28.28 8.94
C GLU A 465 -12.92 -27.05 8.86
N PHE A 466 -12.89 -26.27 7.76
CA PHE A 466 -13.57 -24.99 7.62
C PHE A 466 -14.36 -24.84 6.32
N ARG A 467 -14.90 -25.97 5.81
CA ARG A 467 -15.64 -25.98 4.53
C ARG A 467 -16.81 -24.99 4.52
N ASP A 468 -17.49 -24.84 5.64
CA ASP A 468 -18.61 -23.92 5.86
C ASP A 468 -18.22 -22.43 5.70
N PHE A 469 -16.98 -22.06 6.00
CA PHE A 469 -16.49 -20.70 5.86
C PHE A 469 -15.87 -20.39 4.51
N ILE A 470 -15.22 -21.37 3.88
CA ILE A 470 -14.60 -21.14 2.57
C ILE A 470 -15.58 -21.32 1.40
N GLY A 471 -16.72 -21.97 1.64
CA GLY A 471 -17.72 -22.26 0.61
C GLY A 471 -17.15 -23.07 -0.55
N GLY A 472 -17.69 -22.87 -1.74
CA GLY A 472 -17.24 -23.52 -2.98
C GLY A 472 -16.02 -22.86 -3.65
N ARG A 473 -15.21 -22.06 -2.93
CA ARG A 473 -14.06 -21.34 -3.48
C ARG A 473 -12.87 -22.27 -3.72
N TYR A 474 -12.20 -22.07 -4.84
CA TYR A 474 -11.01 -22.86 -5.26
C TYR A 474 -9.76 -21.97 -5.26
N ILE A 475 -8.59 -22.61 -5.15
CA ILE A 475 -7.30 -21.96 -5.40
C ILE A 475 -6.85 -22.25 -6.85
N PRO A 476 -5.99 -21.39 -7.45
CA PRO A 476 -5.52 -21.60 -8.82
C PRO A 476 -4.86 -22.97 -9.05
N GLU A 477 -4.15 -23.46 -8.05
CA GLU A 477 -3.45 -24.74 -8.08
C GLU A 477 -4.40 -25.95 -8.11
N GLU A 478 -5.66 -25.78 -7.70
CA GLU A 478 -6.71 -26.82 -7.82
C GLU A 478 -7.39 -26.79 -9.18
N MET A 479 -7.45 -25.61 -9.81
CA MET A 479 -8.14 -25.42 -11.10
C MET A 479 -7.34 -25.89 -12.30
N SER A 480 -6.04 -26.18 -12.12
CA SER A 480 -5.19 -26.76 -13.17
C SER A 480 -5.44 -28.25 -13.44
N GLU A 481 -6.20 -28.90 -12.58
CA GLU A 481 -6.75 -30.24 -12.87
C GLU A 481 -7.89 -30.05 -13.88
N GLU A 482 -7.73 -30.48 -15.11
CA GLU A 482 -8.81 -30.59 -16.09
C GLU A 482 -9.82 -31.60 -15.52
N LEU A 483 -10.90 -31.08 -14.92
CA LEU A 483 -12.07 -31.93 -14.66
C LEU A 483 -12.60 -32.35 -16.03
N PRO A 484 -12.82 -33.67 -16.28
CA PRO A 484 -13.44 -34.15 -17.51
C PRO A 484 -14.77 -33.42 -17.74
N GLU A 485 -15.03 -33.03 -18.99
CA GLU A 485 -16.19 -32.22 -19.39
C GLU A 485 -17.53 -32.83 -18.91
N ASP A 486 -17.60 -34.16 -18.85
CA ASP A 486 -18.72 -34.95 -18.35
C ASP A 486 -18.99 -34.76 -16.85
N GLN A 487 -17.99 -34.57 -16.00
CA GLN A 487 -18.17 -34.24 -14.57
C GLN A 487 -18.69 -32.81 -14.37
N ILE A 488 -18.31 -31.87 -15.22
CA ILE A 488 -18.84 -30.50 -15.20
C ILE A 488 -20.32 -30.51 -15.56
N LEU A 489 -20.69 -31.29 -16.57
CA LEU A 489 -22.08 -31.40 -17.05
C LEU A 489 -22.96 -32.19 -16.03
N ALA A 490 -22.41 -33.18 -15.34
CA ALA A 490 -23.09 -33.90 -14.27
C ALA A 490 -23.41 -33.00 -13.07
N SER A 491 -22.43 -32.25 -12.57
CA SER A 491 -22.60 -31.29 -11.48
C SER A 491 -23.60 -30.16 -11.85
N ALA A 492 -23.58 -29.67 -13.08
CA ALA A 492 -24.54 -28.68 -13.55
C ALA A 492 -25.98 -29.24 -13.67
N ARG A 493 -26.15 -30.54 -14.00
CA ARG A 493 -27.44 -31.21 -14.04
C ARG A 493 -28.01 -31.43 -12.65
N GLU A 494 -27.18 -31.86 -11.68
CA GLU A 494 -27.56 -32.01 -10.27
C GLU A 494 -27.99 -30.70 -9.64
N THR A 495 -27.23 -29.61 -9.86
CA THR A 495 -27.60 -28.29 -9.40
C THR A 495 -28.92 -27.79 -10.00
N ARG A 496 -29.18 -28.09 -11.29
CA ARG A 496 -30.40 -27.73 -11.98
C ARG A 496 -31.62 -28.56 -11.50
N ALA A 497 -31.39 -29.79 -11.10
CA ALA A 497 -32.42 -30.68 -10.50
C ALA A 497 -32.78 -30.23 -9.09
N ALA A 498 -31.79 -29.86 -8.27
CA ALA A 498 -31.98 -29.32 -6.93
C ALA A 498 -32.69 -27.96 -6.89
N LEU A 499 -32.58 -27.15 -7.94
CA LEU A 499 -33.28 -25.85 -8.07
C LEU A 499 -34.73 -26.01 -8.59
N ARG A 500 -35.16 -27.23 -9.02
CA ARG A 500 -36.50 -27.52 -9.51
C ARG A 500 -37.35 -28.38 -8.53
N ALA A 501 -36.73 -28.84 -7.47
CA ALA A 501 -37.35 -29.49 -6.32
C ALA A 501 -37.59 -28.50 -5.18
#